data_7350cf6b0363fcb540a7deffdcf166e2
#
_entry.id   7350cf6b0363fcb540a7deffdcf166e2
#
_cell.length_a   1.000
_cell.length_b   1.000
_cell.length_c   1.000
_cell.angle_alpha   90.00
_cell.angle_beta   90.00
_cell.angle_gamma   90.00
#
_symmetry.space_group_name_H-M   'P 1'
#
loop_
_entity.id
_entity.type
_entity.pdbx_description
1 polymer ?
#
loop_
_entity_poly.entity_id
_entity_poly.type
_entity_poly.pdbx_seq_one_letter_code
_entity_poly.pdbx_strand_id
1 'polypeptide(L)'
;MIHAPAPYRDMLLELYAGLGVEVSVAAPAAASAAESRTGIKLNDRGYGAIHFERIGPEAAIELGQALRDVRALGAAAVQLSAPMGDPGLPLLTDAARGLGFFFCGLGPAFADGADTFLLQALSEPLDTGKLQLFTDLTKKLVAFIDRDRAATAQRA
;
A
#
# COMPACT_ATOMS: atom_id res chain seq x y z
N MET A 1 -1.15 14.09 -10.75
CA MET A 1 -1.80 14.46 -9.48
C MET A 1 -2.07 13.19 -8.69
N ILE A 2 -1.76 13.19 -7.38
CA ILE A 2 -1.89 12.01 -6.49
C ILE A 2 -2.75 12.33 -5.26
N HIS A 3 -3.45 11.34 -4.73
CA HIS A 3 -4.18 11.39 -3.45
C HIS A 3 -3.36 10.73 -2.35
N ALA A 4 -2.29 11.41 -1.91
CA ALA A 4 -1.35 10.88 -0.94
C ALA A 4 -1.98 10.73 0.45
N PRO A 5 -2.02 9.50 1.04
CA PRO A 5 -2.46 9.31 2.41
C PRO A 5 -1.58 10.06 3.40
N ALA A 6 -2.17 10.69 4.40
CA ALA A 6 -1.47 11.60 5.32
C ALA A 6 -0.19 10.98 5.95
N PRO A 7 -0.20 9.72 6.45
CA PRO A 7 1.00 9.14 7.07
C PRO A 7 2.17 8.93 6.11
N TYR A 8 1.92 8.93 4.80
CA TYR A 8 2.91 8.56 3.76
C TYR A 8 3.28 9.71 2.84
N ARG A 9 2.61 10.87 2.99
CA ARG A 9 2.74 12.00 2.08
C ARG A 9 4.19 12.42 1.85
N ASP A 10 4.93 12.67 2.92
CA ASP A 10 6.29 13.18 2.82
C ASP A 10 7.24 12.16 2.18
N MET A 11 7.11 10.89 2.55
CA MET A 11 7.91 9.81 1.95
C MET A 11 7.58 9.64 0.47
N LEU A 12 6.31 9.71 0.06
CA LEU A 12 5.90 9.63 -1.34
C LEU A 12 6.49 10.78 -2.16
N LEU A 13 6.44 12.01 -1.65
CA LEU A 13 7.04 13.16 -2.31
C LEU A 13 8.57 13.02 -2.45
N GLU A 14 9.26 12.49 -1.43
CA GLU A 14 10.69 12.22 -1.50
C GLU A 14 11.03 11.13 -2.53
N LEU A 15 10.21 10.08 -2.63
CA LEU A 15 10.37 9.04 -3.65
C LEU A 15 10.19 9.57 -5.06
N TYR A 16 9.15 10.37 -5.31
CA TYR A 16 8.94 11.01 -6.61
C TYR A 16 10.08 11.97 -6.99
N ALA A 17 10.55 12.77 -6.03
CA ALA A 17 11.70 13.64 -6.23
C ALA A 17 12.96 12.84 -6.58
N GLY A 18 13.19 11.72 -5.91
CA GLY A 18 14.30 10.80 -6.21
C GLY A 18 14.22 10.17 -7.60
N LEU A 19 13.03 10.06 -8.17
CA LEU A 19 12.78 9.61 -9.55
C LEU A 19 12.85 10.74 -10.58
N GLY A 20 13.01 12.00 -10.14
CA GLY A 20 12.97 13.17 -11.02
C GLY A 20 11.57 13.48 -11.56
N VAL A 21 10.51 13.03 -10.87
CA VAL A 21 9.12 13.21 -11.28
C VAL A 21 8.44 14.24 -10.39
N GLU A 22 7.93 15.31 -11.00
CA GLU A 22 7.11 16.30 -10.29
C GLU A 22 5.66 15.80 -10.17
N VAL A 23 5.13 15.80 -8.95
CA VAL A 23 3.74 15.45 -8.68
C VAL A 23 3.05 16.53 -7.84
N SER A 24 1.78 16.76 -8.11
CA SER A 24 0.91 17.58 -7.26
C SER A 24 0.05 16.70 -6.36
N VAL A 25 -0.08 17.09 -5.10
CA VAL A 25 -0.96 16.40 -4.15
C VAL A 25 -2.34 17.04 -4.22
N ALA A 26 -3.34 16.21 -4.49
CA ALA A 26 -4.74 16.62 -4.51
C ALA A 26 -5.22 17.02 -3.10
N ALA A 27 -6.18 17.94 -3.05
CA ALA A 27 -6.93 18.19 -1.83
C ALA A 27 -7.70 16.93 -1.39
N PRO A 28 -7.99 16.77 -0.09
CA PRO A 28 -8.83 15.69 0.39
C PRO A 28 -10.16 15.67 -0.35
N ALA A 29 -10.56 14.51 -0.86
CA ALA A 29 -11.81 14.30 -1.57
C ALA A 29 -12.48 13.02 -1.05
N ALA A 30 -13.79 12.92 -1.22
CA ALA A 30 -14.50 11.70 -0.93
C ALA A 30 -14.14 10.60 -1.94
N ALA A 31 -14.18 9.34 -1.51
CA ALA A 31 -14.09 8.21 -2.42
C ALA A 31 -15.19 8.27 -3.49
N SER A 32 -14.98 7.59 -4.60
CA SER A 32 -15.98 7.46 -5.65
C SER A 32 -17.29 6.92 -5.06
N ALA A 33 -18.44 7.43 -5.54
CA ALA A 33 -19.75 6.86 -5.21
C ALA A 33 -20.02 5.51 -5.90
N ALA A 34 -19.19 5.14 -6.88
CA ALA A 34 -19.28 3.85 -7.55
C ALA A 34 -18.63 2.76 -6.70
N GLU A 35 -19.16 1.54 -6.80
CA GLU A 35 -18.61 0.36 -6.10
C GLU A 35 -17.13 0.18 -6.42
N SER A 36 -16.40 -0.39 -5.46
CA SER A 36 -15.00 -0.75 -5.65
C SER A 36 -14.85 -1.78 -6.78
N ARG A 37 -13.65 -1.84 -7.32
CA ARG A 37 -13.27 -2.87 -8.27
C ARG A 37 -12.00 -3.54 -7.79
N THR A 38 -12.16 -4.77 -7.30
CA THR A 38 -11.13 -5.48 -6.55
C THR A 38 -10.81 -6.81 -7.22
N GLY A 39 -9.53 -7.17 -7.25
CA GLY A 39 -9.05 -8.48 -7.68
C GLY A 39 -8.14 -9.12 -6.65
N ILE A 40 -8.15 -10.46 -6.59
CA ILE A 40 -7.31 -11.25 -5.68
C ILE A 40 -6.49 -12.23 -6.53
N LYS A 41 -5.21 -12.37 -6.18
CA LYS A 41 -4.32 -13.39 -6.74
C LYS A 41 -3.55 -14.07 -5.61
N LEU A 42 -3.34 -15.38 -5.74
CA LEU A 42 -2.46 -16.14 -4.86
C LEU A 42 -1.51 -16.95 -5.73
N ASN A 43 -0.23 -16.99 -5.38
CA ASN A 43 0.72 -17.89 -6.02
C ASN A 43 0.99 -19.13 -5.14
N ASP A 44 1.67 -20.13 -5.72
CA ASP A 44 2.02 -21.41 -5.09
C ASP A 44 3.06 -21.29 -3.97
N ARG A 45 3.65 -20.10 -3.76
CA ARG A 45 4.65 -19.82 -2.72
C ARG A 45 4.06 -19.12 -1.48
N GLY A 46 2.74 -19.04 -1.36
CA GLY A 46 2.07 -18.39 -0.23
C GLY A 46 2.12 -16.86 -0.29
N TYR A 47 2.30 -16.28 -1.46
CA TYR A 47 2.21 -14.83 -1.68
C TYR A 47 0.84 -14.48 -2.26
N GLY A 48 0.09 -13.66 -1.54
CA GLY A 48 -1.19 -13.13 -1.95
C GLY A 48 -1.09 -11.69 -2.43
N ALA A 49 -1.89 -11.33 -3.42
CA ALA A 49 -2.04 -9.96 -3.89
C ALA A 49 -3.51 -9.57 -3.89
N ILE A 50 -3.82 -8.42 -3.34
CA ILE A 50 -5.13 -7.75 -3.40
C ILE A 50 -4.92 -6.48 -4.20
N HIS A 51 -5.69 -6.30 -5.26
CA HIS A 51 -5.58 -5.16 -6.14
C HIS A 51 -6.90 -4.42 -6.22
N PHE A 52 -6.89 -3.11 -5.96
CA PHE A 52 -8.01 -2.22 -6.22
C PHE A 52 -7.75 -1.47 -7.53
N GLU A 53 -8.64 -1.60 -8.49
CA GLU A 53 -8.65 -0.77 -9.71
C GLU A 53 -9.42 0.53 -9.48
N ARG A 54 -10.41 0.50 -8.58
CA ARG A 54 -11.21 1.64 -8.12
C ARG A 54 -11.60 1.43 -6.66
N ILE A 55 -11.60 2.50 -5.89
CA ILE A 55 -11.89 2.49 -4.45
C ILE A 55 -13.25 3.14 -4.22
N GLY A 56 -14.25 2.35 -3.84
CA GLY A 56 -15.58 2.78 -3.48
C GLY A 56 -15.76 2.97 -1.97
N PRO A 57 -16.95 3.37 -1.52
CA PRO A 57 -17.22 3.64 -0.11
C PRO A 57 -17.16 2.40 0.79
N GLU A 58 -17.37 1.19 0.23
CA GLU A 58 -17.30 -0.10 0.95
C GLU A 58 -15.91 -0.75 0.93
N ALA A 59 -14.89 -0.10 0.39
CA ALA A 59 -13.53 -0.64 0.21
C ALA A 59 -12.92 -1.21 1.50
N ALA A 60 -13.24 -0.65 2.67
CA ALA A 60 -12.79 -1.17 3.96
C ALA A 60 -13.33 -2.57 4.26
N ILE A 61 -14.60 -2.82 3.94
CA ILE A 61 -15.27 -4.12 4.13
C ILE A 61 -14.69 -5.13 3.14
N GLU A 62 -14.57 -4.74 1.88
CA GLU A 62 -14.03 -5.58 0.81
C GLU A 62 -12.58 -5.97 1.07
N LEU A 63 -11.74 -5.02 1.52
CA LEU A 63 -10.35 -5.33 1.89
C LEU A 63 -10.28 -6.35 3.03
N GLY A 64 -11.13 -6.17 4.07
CA GLY A 64 -11.19 -7.11 5.19
C GLY A 64 -11.60 -8.52 4.73
N GLN A 65 -12.56 -8.63 3.82
CA GLN A 65 -12.96 -9.91 3.23
C GLN A 65 -11.84 -10.51 2.38
N ALA A 66 -11.29 -9.74 1.45
CA ALA A 66 -10.20 -10.18 0.58
C ALA A 66 -8.98 -10.69 1.38
N LEU A 67 -8.62 -10.00 2.47
CA LEU A 67 -7.51 -10.42 3.34
C LEU A 67 -7.82 -11.77 4.02
N ARG A 68 -9.04 -11.97 4.51
CA ARG A 68 -9.45 -13.27 5.08
C ARG A 68 -9.37 -14.39 4.05
N ASP A 69 -9.86 -14.13 2.84
CA ASP A 69 -9.90 -15.12 1.75
C ASP A 69 -8.48 -15.54 1.32
N VAL A 70 -7.56 -14.60 1.09
CA VAL A 70 -6.19 -14.95 0.70
C VAL A 70 -5.43 -15.66 1.83
N ARG A 71 -5.67 -15.27 3.09
CA ARG A 71 -5.09 -15.95 4.25
C ARG A 71 -5.63 -17.37 4.43
N ALA A 72 -6.93 -17.57 4.23
CA ALA A 72 -7.55 -18.91 4.26
C ALA A 72 -6.98 -19.83 3.18
N LEU A 73 -6.50 -19.28 2.07
CA LEU A 73 -5.80 -19.99 1.01
C LEU A 73 -4.29 -20.20 1.29
N GLY A 74 -3.78 -19.77 2.44
CA GLY A 74 -2.41 -19.99 2.88
C GLY A 74 -1.42 -18.85 2.57
N ALA A 75 -1.91 -17.64 2.29
CA ALA A 75 -1.03 -16.50 2.06
C ALA A 75 -0.33 -16.07 3.36
N ALA A 76 1.00 -16.20 3.42
CA ALA A 76 1.85 -15.71 4.51
C ALA A 76 2.26 -14.25 4.34
N ALA A 77 2.37 -13.79 3.10
CA ALA A 77 2.63 -12.40 2.73
C ALA A 77 1.53 -11.92 1.79
N VAL A 78 0.95 -10.77 2.08
CA VAL A 78 -0.11 -10.17 1.25
C VAL A 78 0.30 -8.76 0.84
N GLN A 79 0.34 -8.51 -0.46
CA GLN A 79 0.51 -7.16 -1.01
C GLN A 79 -0.85 -6.57 -1.36
N LEU A 80 -1.07 -5.33 -0.95
CA LEU A 80 -2.18 -4.50 -1.39
C LEU A 80 -1.66 -3.46 -2.37
N SER A 81 -2.31 -3.34 -3.50
CA SER A 81 -2.01 -2.33 -4.52
C SER A 81 -3.25 -1.52 -4.89
N ALA A 82 -3.09 -0.21 -5.09
CA ALA A 82 -4.16 0.70 -5.46
C ALA A 82 -3.63 1.89 -6.27
N PRO A 83 -4.46 2.52 -7.13
CA PRO A 83 -4.03 3.66 -7.94
C PRO A 83 -3.73 4.90 -7.08
N MET A 84 -2.59 5.55 -7.29
CA MET A 84 -2.23 6.81 -6.62
C MET A 84 -3.18 7.97 -6.96
N GLY A 85 -3.84 7.91 -8.11
CA GLY A 85 -4.80 8.94 -8.56
C GLY A 85 -6.23 8.74 -8.06
N ASP A 86 -6.52 7.70 -7.28
CA ASP A 86 -7.89 7.45 -6.78
C ASP A 86 -8.17 8.25 -5.50
N PRO A 87 -9.24 9.07 -5.45
CA PRO A 87 -9.59 9.87 -4.26
C PRO A 87 -9.94 9.02 -3.04
N GLY A 88 -10.30 7.76 -3.20
CA GLY A 88 -10.55 6.81 -2.10
C GLY A 88 -9.27 6.24 -1.45
N LEU A 89 -8.09 6.52 -2.01
CA LEU A 89 -6.84 5.95 -1.50
C LEU A 89 -6.57 6.24 0.00
N PRO A 90 -6.83 7.44 0.54
CA PRO A 90 -6.71 7.68 1.97
C PRO A 90 -7.64 6.79 2.81
N LEU A 91 -8.90 6.61 2.39
CA LEU A 91 -9.88 5.74 3.07
C LEU A 91 -9.40 4.28 3.09
N LEU A 92 -9.00 3.75 1.93
CA LEU A 92 -8.46 2.39 1.82
C LEU A 92 -7.22 2.20 2.68
N THR A 93 -6.33 3.20 2.71
CA THR A 93 -5.11 3.17 3.50
C THR A 93 -5.38 3.11 5.00
N ASP A 94 -6.33 3.89 5.51
CA ASP A 94 -6.69 3.87 6.93
C ASP A 94 -7.27 2.51 7.34
N ALA A 95 -8.13 1.93 6.51
CA ALA A 95 -8.63 0.56 6.71
C ALA A 95 -7.52 -0.49 6.68
N ALA A 96 -6.61 -0.40 5.72
CA ALA A 96 -5.48 -1.32 5.58
C ALA A 96 -4.55 -1.27 6.81
N ARG A 97 -4.24 -0.08 7.31
CA ARG A 97 -3.43 0.10 8.53
C ARG A 97 -4.08 -0.53 9.76
N GLY A 98 -5.41 -0.44 9.86
CA GLY A 98 -6.18 -1.13 10.91
C GLY A 98 -6.13 -2.66 10.82
N LEU A 99 -5.80 -3.21 9.66
CA LEU A 99 -5.64 -4.64 9.39
C LEU A 99 -4.18 -5.11 9.42
N GLY A 100 -3.24 -4.25 9.84
CA GLY A 100 -1.82 -4.58 9.94
C GLY A 100 -1.02 -4.44 8.65
N PHE A 101 -1.57 -3.82 7.60
CA PHE A 101 -0.78 -3.44 6.43
C PHE A 101 0.12 -2.26 6.75
N PHE A 102 1.34 -2.29 6.24
CA PHE A 102 2.32 -1.22 6.34
C PHE A 102 2.89 -0.85 4.97
N PHE A 103 3.56 0.27 4.90
CA PHE A 103 4.12 0.80 3.66
C PHE A 103 5.11 -0.17 3.01
N CYS A 104 4.94 -0.40 1.71
CA CYS A 104 5.83 -1.23 0.91
C CYS A 104 6.56 -0.42 -0.16
N GLY A 105 5.90 0.59 -0.72
CA GLY A 105 6.53 1.41 -1.74
C GLY A 105 5.57 2.08 -2.71
N LEU A 106 6.18 2.55 -3.79
CA LEU A 106 5.54 3.16 -4.94
C LEU A 106 5.93 2.37 -6.19
N GLY A 107 4.96 2.01 -7.03
CA GLY A 107 5.18 1.42 -8.35
C GLY A 107 4.89 2.44 -9.45
N PRO A 108 5.89 3.18 -9.95
CA PRO A 108 5.68 4.14 -11.02
C PRO A 108 5.25 3.43 -12.31
N ALA A 109 4.19 3.94 -12.95
CA ALA A 109 3.64 3.38 -14.19
C ALA A 109 3.38 1.84 -14.15
N PHE A 110 3.10 1.29 -12.96
CA PHE A 110 3.06 -0.15 -12.70
C PHE A 110 1.78 -0.81 -13.25
N ALA A 111 0.67 -0.08 -13.32
CA ALA A 111 -0.59 -0.58 -13.82
C ALA A 111 -1.07 0.31 -14.98
N ASP A 112 -0.96 -0.19 -16.22
CA ASP A 112 -1.40 0.50 -17.44
C ASP A 112 -0.91 1.96 -17.55
N GLY A 113 0.33 2.21 -17.10
CA GLY A 113 0.92 3.54 -17.10
C GLY A 113 0.53 4.42 -15.91
N ALA A 114 -0.29 3.93 -14.99
CA ALA A 114 -0.65 4.63 -13.76
C ALA A 114 0.26 4.25 -12.60
N ASP A 115 0.55 5.22 -11.74
CA ASP A 115 1.32 5.00 -10.52
C ASP A 115 0.49 4.25 -9.49
N THR A 116 1.12 3.28 -8.84
CA THR A 116 0.49 2.37 -7.90
C THR A 116 1.06 2.54 -6.50
N PHE A 117 0.20 2.70 -5.52
CA PHE A 117 0.53 2.68 -4.10
C PHE A 117 0.58 1.24 -3.59
N LEU A 118 1.62 0.91 -2.81
CA LEU A 118 1.87 -0.45 -2.36
C LEU A 118 1.96 -0.51 -0.83
N LEU A 119 1.14 -1.37 -0.24
CA LEU A 119 1.19 -1.79 1.16
C LEU A 119 1.39 -3.30 1.24
N GLN A 120 1.86 -3.80 2.39
CA GLN A 120 1.98 -5.23 2.62
C GLN A 120 1.63 -5.61 4.06
N ALA A 121 1.13 -6.83 4.23
CA ALA A 121 0.91 -7.48 5.53
C ALA A 121 1.65 -8.80 5.55
N LEU A 122 2.40 -9.06 6.62
CA LEU A 122 3.22 -10.26 6.78
C LEU A 122 2.75 -11.05 8.01
N SER A 123 2.66 -12.37 7.89
CA SER A 123 2.37 -13.27 9.01
C SER A 123 3.61 -13.53 9.89
N GLU A 124 4.80 -13.34 9.30
CA GLU A 124 6.09 -13.53 9.99
C GLU A 124 6.91 -12.24 10.01
N PRO A 125 7.74 -12.02 11.03
CA PRO A 125 8.60 -10.85 11.09
C PRO A 125 9.66 -10.89 9.99
N LEU A 126 9.91 -9.71 9.39
CA LEU A 126 10.97 -9.50 8.40
C LEU A 126 12.20 -8.89 9.08
N ASP A 127 13.35 -9.52 8.93
CA ASP A 127 14.64 -8.98 9.37
C ASP A 127 15.26 -8.10 8.29
N THR A 128 15.05 -6.80 8.40
CA THR A 128 15.62 -5.79 7.49
C THR A 128 17.09 -5.50 7.75
N GLY A 129 17.64 -5.92 8.91
CA GLY A 129 19.04 -5.71 9.27
C GLY A 129 20.04 -6.45 8.36
N LYS A 130 19.56 -7.45 7.60
CA LYS A 130 20.36 -8.20 6.62
C LYS A 130 20.47 -7.52 5.26
N LEU A 131 19.71 -6.44 5.02
CA LEU A 131 19.72 -5.73 3.75
C LEU A 131 20.97 -4.90 3.58
N GLN A 132 21.62 -5.01 2.42
CA GLN A 132 22.73 -4.13 2.03
C GLN A 132 22.14 -2.92 1.28
N LEU A 133 22.17 -1.75 1.95
CA LEU A 133 21.56 -0.53 1.45
C LEU A 133 22.67 0.44 1.00
N PHE A 134 22.62 0.87 -0.26
CA PHE A 134 23.69 1.65 -0.88
C PHE A 134 23.43 3.16 -0.88
N THR A 135 22.17 3.60 -1.00
CA THR A 135 21.85 5.03 -1.07
C THR A 135 21.21 5.54 0.22
N ASP A 136 21.34 6.85 0.47
CA ASP A 136 20.69 7.46 1.64
C ASP A 136 19.16 7.41 1.54
N LEU A 137 18.61 7.55 0.34
CA LEU A 137 17.17 7.39 0.10
C LEU A 137 16.69 5.98 0.47
N THR A 138 17.43 4.94 0.07
CA THR A 138 17.09 3.55 0.40
C THR A 138 17.14 3.31 1.92
N LYS A 139 18.15 3.86 2.60
CA LYS A 139 18.26 3.77 4.07
C LYS A 139 17.08 4.44 4.77
N LYS A 140 16.70 5.64 4.32
CA LYS A 140 15.52 6.36 4.83
C LYS A 140 14.23 5.56 4.59
N LEU A 141 14.06 5.00 3.39
CA LEU A 141 12.90 4.21 3.03
C LEU A 141 12.75 2.98 3.94
N VAL A 142 13.82 2.21 4.14
CA VAL A 142 13.79 1.03 5.02
C VAL A 142 13.49 1.42 6.46
N ALA A 143 14.13 2.47 6.98
CA ALA A 143 13.84 2.97 8.31
C ALA A 143 12.40 3.46 8.48
N PHE A 144 11.82 4.05 7.42
CA PHE A 144 10.42 4.45 7.39
C PHE A 144 9.48 3.23 7.42
N ILE A 145 9.75 2.22 6.59
CA ILE A 145 8.99 0.96 6.52
C ILE A 145 9.01 0.25 7.88
N ASP A 146 10.16 0.16 8.55
CA ASP A 146 10.28 -0.48 9.86
C ASP A 146 9.47 0.23 10.94
N ARG A 147 9.49 1.57 10.95
CA ARG A 147 8.66 2.36 11.89
C ARG A 147 7.18 2.19 11.60
N ASP A 148 6.76 2.23 10.34
CA ASP A 148 5.36 2.05 9.95
C ASP A 148 4.84 0.66 10.29
N ARG A 149 5.66 -0.38 10.03
CA ARG A 149 5.35 -1.77 10.42
C ARG A 149 5.12 -1.90 11.92
N ALA A 150 5.99 -1.31 12.74
CA ALA A 150 5.83 -1.33 14.19
C ALA A 150 4.54 -0.60 14.64
N ALA A 151 4.21 0.53 14.01
CA ALA A 151 3.02 1.31 14.32
C ALA A 151 1.71 0.60 13.91
N THR A 152 1.71 -0.15 12.79
CA THR A 152 0.52 -0.88 12.34
C THR A 152 0.32 -2.19 13.09
N ALA A 153 1.39 -2.86 13.52
CA ALA A 153 1.30 -4.08 14.35
C ALA A 153 0.59 -3.84 15.69
N GLN A 154 0.63 -2.61 16.22
CA GLN A 154 -0.07 -2.25 17.46
C GLN A 154 -1.58 -2.02 17.26
N ARG A 155 -2.06 -1.93 16.03
CA ARG A 155 -3.47 -1.66 15.67
C ARG A 155 -4.22 -2.91 15.24
N ALA A 156 -3.51 -3.92 14.77
CA ALA A 156 -4.05 -5.20 14.32
C ALA A 156 -4.15 -6.20 15.50
#